data_e4f8a42a03580655cc7aac58e10ec2a8
#
_entry.id   e4f8a42a03580655cc7aac58e10ec2a8
#
_cell.length_a   1.000
_cell.length_b   1.000
_cell.length_c   1.000
_cell.angle_alpha   90.00
_cell.angle_beta   90.00
_cell.angle_gamma   90.00
#
_symmetry.space_group_name_H-M   'P 1'
#
loop_
_entity.id
_entity.type
_entity.pdbx_description
1 polymer ?
#
loop_
_entity_poly.entity_id
_entity_poly.type
_entity_poly.pdbx_seq_one_letter_code
_entity_poly.pdbx_strand_id
1 'polypeptide(L)'
;DGCISFVLDDHAMAFTGDALLVRGCGRCDFQQGNAHTLWASITEQIFSLPDSCLLYPGHDYTGRTVSSVVEEKAFNARLGGAATERDFVGHMENMKLPHPHKIAEALPGNMRSGKPREAQARPAWAPVQRSYAGLPELAPA
;
A
#
# COMPACT_ATOMS: atom_id res chain seq x y z
N ASP A 1 2.95 1.20 12.10
CA ASP A 1 2.74 -0.23 12.38
C ASP A 1 1.57 -0.74 11.55
N GLY A 2 1.70 -1.96 11.00
CA GLY A 2 0.62 -2.62 10.26
C GLY A 2 0.81 -2.76 8.75
N CYS A 3 1.58 -1.90 8.09
CA CYS A 3 2.08 -2.17 6.74
C CYS A 3 3.35 -3.02 6.82
N ILE A 4 3.36 -4.13 6.10
CA ILE A 4 4.52 -5.02 5.98
C ILE A 4 4.91 -5.16 4.52
N SER A 5 6.22 -5.22 4.26
CA SER A 5 6.77 -5.62 2.97
C SER A 5 7.29 -7.05 3.07
N PHE A 6 7.10 -7.83 2.03
CA PHE A 6 7.61 -9.18 1.92
C PHE A 6 8.74 -9.22 0.91
N VAL A 7 9.85 -9.85 1.26
CA VAL A 7 11.02 -10.02 0.39
C VAL A 7 11.25 -11.51 0.21
N LEU A 8 11.51 -11.96 -1.01
CA LEU A 8 11.90 -13.35 -1.26
C LEU A 8 13.31 -13.61 -0.73
N ASP A 9 13.59 -14.84 -0.33
CA ASP A 9 14.86 -15.24 0.30
C ASP A 9 16.10 -14.96 -0.57
N ASP A 10 15.94 -15.00 -1.90
CA ASP A 10 16.99 -14.69 -2.87
C ASP A 10 17.13 -13.19 -3.17
N HIS A 11 16.31 -12.36 -2.53
CA HIS A 11 16.22 -10.91 -2.76
C HIS A 11 15.93 -10.50 -4.22
N ALA A 12 15.39 -11.42 -5.03
CA ALA A 12 15.04 -11.12 -6.41
C ALA A 12 13.78 -10.24 -6.52
N MET A 13 12.88 -10.35 -5.55
CA MET A 13 11.59 -9.64 -5.56
C MET A 13 11.20 -9.17 -4.16
N ALA A 14 10.56 -7.99 -4.10
CA ALA A 14 9.93 -7.47 -2.90
C ALA A 14 8.52 -6.97 -3.20
N PHE A 15 7.57 -7.31 -2.33
CA PHE A 15 6.18 -6.85 -2.36
C PHE A 15 6.04 -5.76 -1.32
N THR A 16 6.01 -4.51 -1.77
CA THR A 16 6.17 -3.34 -0.91
C THR A 16 4.85 -2.79 -0.37
N GLY A 17 3.71 -3.37 -0.78
CA GLY A 17 2.41 -2.82 -0.43
C GLY A 17 2.32 -1.35 -0.84
N ASP A 18 1.82 -0.51 0.05
CA ASP A 18 1.75 0.94 -0.18
C ASP A 18 2.93 1.71 0.44
N ALA A 19 3.89 1.03 1.07
CA ALA A 19 5.07 1.72 1.58
C ALA A 19 5.84 2.40 0.44
N LEU A 20 6.14 1.65 -0.63
CA LEU A 20 6.82 2.17 -1.82
C LEU A 20 6.01 1.84 -3.07
N LEU A 21 5.63 2.86 -3.82
CA LEU A 21 4.92 2.77 -5.09
C LEU A 21 5.88 3.11 -6.25
N VAL A 22 5.50 2.76 -7.48
CA VAL A 22 6.31 3.17 -8.63
C VAL A 22 6.32 4.70 -8.75
N ARG A 23 7.49 5.31 -8.60
CA ARG A 23 7.72 6.77 -8.61
C ARG A 23 7.00 7.53 -7.48
N GLY A 24 6.65 6.83 -6.39
CA GLY A 24 5.96 7.44 -5.26
C GLY A 24 6.00 6.58 -4.01
N CYS A 25 5.17 6.93 -3.04
CA CYS A 25 4.96 6.16 -1.82
C CYS A 25 3.52 6.36 -1.33
N GLY A 26 3.08 5.50 -0.42
CA GLY A 26 1.82 5.66 0.28
C GLY A 26 1.78 6.92 1.14
N ARG A 27 0.59 7.28 1.57
CA ARG A 27 0.38 8.39 2.52
C ARG A 27 0.57 7.91 3.95
N CYS A 28 0.97 8.82 4.84
CA CYS A 28 1.20 8.54 6.26
C CYS A 28 0.52 9.54 7.20
N ASP A 29 -0.51 10.23 6.73
CA ASP A 29 -1.18 11.31 7.46
C ASP A 29 -2.40 10.84 8.27
N PHE A 30 -2.64 9.54 8.38
CA PHE A 30 -3.66 8.94 9.23
C PHE A 30 -3.27 7.53 9.70
N GLN A 31 -4.06 6.93 10.62
CA GLN A 31 -3.87 5.57 11.13
C GLN A 31 -2.47 5.32 11.75
N GLN A 32 -1.99 6.22 12.58
CA GLN A 32 -0.67 6.13 13.20
C GLN A 32 0.50 6.19 12.19
N GLY A 33 0.25 6.68 10.97
CA GLY A 33 1.29 6.93 10.00
C GLY A 33 2.29 7.97 10.49
N ASN A 34 3.55 7.82 10.09
CA ASN A 34 4.62 8.72 10.47
C ASN A 34 5.61 8.83 9.29
N ALA A 35 5.89 10.05 8.85
CA ALA A 35 6.74 10.28 7.69
C ALA A 35 8.20 9.88 7.94
N HIS A 36 8.74 10.12 9.13
CA HIS A 36 10.11 9.71 9.48
C HIS A 36 10.25 8.19 9.46
N THR A 37 9.28 7.47 10.06
CA THR A 37 9.27 6.01 10.05
C THR A 37 9.16 5.45 8.64
N LEU A 38 8.34 6.07 7.78
CA LEU A 38 8.19 5.65 6.39
C LEU A 38 9.49 5.88 5.61
N TRP A 39 10.13 7.03 5.79
CA TRP A 39 11.44 7.32 5.20
C TRP A 39 12.48 6.25 5.58
N ALA A 40 12.67 6.02 6.88
CA ALA A 40 13.62 5.03 7.38
C ALA A 40 13.29 3.61 6.84
N SER A 41 12.02 3.22 6.85
CA SER A 41 11.59 1.92 6.33
C SER A 41 11.95 1.73 4.86
N ILE A 42 11.82 2.76 4.05
CA ILE A 42 12.14 2.66 2.62
C ILE A 42 13.65 2.74 2.41
N THR A 43 14.32 3.73 2.98
CA THR A 43 15.75 3.97 2.69
C THR A 43 16.67 2.95 3.33
N GLU A 44 16.36 2.49 4.54
CA GLU A 44 17.20 1.57 5.29
C GLU A 44 16.87 0.09 5.04
N GLN A 45 15.62 -0.22 4.64
CA GLN A 45 15.17 -1.61 4.42
C GLN A 45 15.01 -1.92 2.93
N ILE A 46 14.16 -1.18 2.21
CA ILE A 46 13.87 -1.51 0.80
C ILE A 46 15.04 -1.11 -0.09
N PHE A 47 15.60 0.08 0.09
CA PHE A 47 16.73 0.55 -0.72
C PHE A 47 18.07 -0.12 -0.35
N SER A 48 18.14 -0.89 0.74
CA SER A 48 19.30 -1.74 1.05
C SER A 48 19.31 -3.05 0.25
N LEU A 49 18.19 -3.43 -0.37
CA LEU A 49 18.13 -4.59 -1.24
C LEU A 49 18.98 -4.39 -2.50
N PRO A 50 19.37 -5.48 -3.19
CA PRO A 50 20.13 -5.37 -4.45
C PRO A 50 19.43 -4.46 -5.46
N ASP A 51 20.18 -3.70 -6.21
CA ASP A 51 19.67 -2.78 -7.21
C ASP A 51 18.76 -3.45 -8.26
N SER A 52 19.03 -4.72 -8.56
CA SER A 52 18.24 -5.56 -9.47
C SER A 52 16.96 -6.13 -8.85
N CYS A 53 16.74 -5.98 -7.55
CA CYS A 53 15.54 -6.47 -6.90
C CYS A 53 14.30 -5.80 -7.50
N LEU A 54 13.35 -6.61 -7.96
CA LEU A 54 12.08 -6.14 -8.52
C LEU A 54 11.11 -5.78 -7.42
N LEU A 55 10.44 -4.64 -7.56
CA LEU A 55 9.51 -4.08 -6.59
C LEU A 55 8.08 -4.17 -7.12
N TYR A 56 7.21 -4.84 -6.38
CA TYR A 56 5.79 -5.01 -6.68
C TYR A 56 4.96 -4.24 -5.64
N PRO A 57 4.42 -3.07 -6.00
CA PRO A 57 3.61 -2.26 -5.10
C PRO A 57 2.19 -2.81 -4.94
N GLY A 58 1.48 -2.35 -3.91
CA GLY A 58 0.08 -2.67 -3.69
C GLY A 58 -0.87 -1.95 -4.65
N HIS A 59 -0.48 -0.77 -5.10
CA HIS A 59 -1.25 0.08 -6.01
C HIS A 59 -0.36 0.73 -7.06
N ASP A 60 -0.95 1.01 -8.23
CA ASP A 60 -0.41 1.96 -9.18
C ASP A 60 -1.56 2.66 -9.91
N TYR A 61 -1.42 3.96 -10.14
CA TYR A 61 -2.46 4.80 -10.74
C TYR A 61 -2.20 5.11 -12.21
N THR A 62 -1.11 4.59 -12.77
CA THR A 62 -0.64 4.86 -14.13
C THR A 62 -0.51 3.61 -14.99
N GLY A 63 -0.86 2.43 -14.45
CA GLY A 63 -0.83 1.14 -15.15
C GLY A 63 0.53 0.44 -15.11
N ARG A 64 1.43 0.85 -14.22
CA ARG A 64 2.71 0.17 -14.01
C ARG A 64 2.54 -0.95 -12.98
N THR A 65 3.17 -2.09 -13.22
CA THR A 65 3.03 -3.27 -12.37
C THR A 65 4.28 -3.60 -11.57
N VAL A 66 5.43 -3.12 -12.00
CA VAL A 66 6.74 -3.44 -11.44
C VAL A 66 7.71 -2.27 -11.62
N SER A 67 8.63 -2.14 -10.69
CA SER A 67 9.81 -1.29 -10.76
C SER A 67 11.01 -2.07 -10.25
N SER A 68 12.16 -1.42 -10.05
CA SER A 68 13.34 -1.98 -9.40
C SER A 68 13.91 -1.03 -8.36
N VAL A 69 14.74 -1.57 -7.48
CA VAL A 69 15.39 -0.76 -6.44
C VAL A 69 16.24 0.36 -7.09
N VAL A 70 17.01 0.05 -8.13
CA VAL A 70 17.82 1.07 -8.83
C VAL A 70 16.97 2.14 -9.49
N GLU A 71 15.82 1.77 -10.07
CA GLU A 71 14.93 2.76 -10.68
C GLU A 71 14.30 3.68 -9.63
N GLU A 72 13.85 3.14 -8.51
CA GLU A 72 13.24 3.97 -7.49
C GLU A 72 14.27 4.84 -6.77
N LYS A 73 15.49 4.35 -6.52
CA LYS A 73 16.60 5.19 -6.04
C LYS A 73 16.92 6.35 -6.99
N ALA A 74 16.84 6.14 -8.29
CA ALA A 74 17.19 7.15 -9.28
C ALA A 74 16.04 8.13 -9.57
N PHE A 75 14.81 7.62 -9.69
CA PHE A 75 13.72 8.34 -10.33
C PHE A 75 12.47 8.50 -9.47
N ASN A 76 12.45 7.99 -8.22
CA ASN A 76 11.32 8.24 -7.35
C ASN A 76 11.23 9.73 -7.01
N ALA A 77 10.10 10.35 -7.32
CA ALA A 77 9.94 11.80 -7.17
C ALA A 77 10.02 12.31 -5.72
N ARG A 78 9.86 11.40 -4.74
CA ARG A 78 9.84 11.73 -3.31
C ARG A 78 11.05 11.24 -2.54
N LEU A 79 11.67 10.15 -3.02
CA LEU A 79 12.65 9.36 -2.30
C LEU A 79 13.95 9.17 -3.08
N GLY A 80 13.93 9.45 -4.39
CA GLY A 80 15.05 9.19 -5.27
C GLY A 80 16.00 10.39 -5.43
N GLY A 81 17.12 10.14 -6.12
CA GLY A 81 18.11 11.16 -6.43
C GLY A 81 18.76 11.74 -5.17
N ALA A 82 18.70 13.06 -5.05
CA ALA A 82 19.25 13.81 -3.93
C ALA A 82 18.22 14.13 -2.82
N ALA A 83 17.08 13.44 -2.80
CA ALA A 83 16.06 13.66 -1.78
C ALA A 83 16.63 13.41 -0.37
N THR A 84 16.31 14.30 0.55
CA THR A 84 16.67 14.17 1.97
C THR A 84 15.43 13.82 2.80
N GLU A 85 15.65 13.25 3.98
CA GLU A 85 14.56 13.01 4.93
C GLU A 85 13.74 14.26 5.20
N ARG A 86 14.42 15.42 5.35
CA ARG A 86 13.76 16.71 5.59
C ARG A 86 12.81 17.08 4.44
N ASP A 87 13.25 16.90 3.19
CA ASP A 87 12.42 17.20 2.02
C ASP A 87 11.21 16.28 1.95
N PHE A 88 11.45 14.99 2.21
CA PHE A 88 10.40 13.98 2.25
C PHE A 88 9.36 14.27 3.33
N VAL A 89 9.79 14.48 4.57
CA VAL A 89 8.89 14.78 5.70
C VAL A 89 8.10 16.05 5.42
N GLY A 90 8.77 17.13 4.99
CA GLY A 90 8.12 18.38 4.63
C GLY A 90 7.08 18.21 3.52
N HIS A 91 7.36 17.36 2.51
CA HIS A 91 6.38 17.03 1.48
C HIS A 91 5.18 16.29 2.04
N MET A 92 5.42 15.25 2.85
CA MET A 92 4.36 14.39 3.40
C MET A 92 3.44 15.16 4.37
N GLU A 93 3.99 16.03 5.22
CA GLU A 93 3.21 16.86 6.15
C GLU A 93 2.36 17.93 5.46
N ASN A 94 2.81 18.39 4.29
CA ASN A 94 2.08 19.39 3.49
C ASN A 94 1.12 18.79 2.46
N MET A 95 1.07 17.47 2.35
CA MET A 95 0.20 16.75 1.42
C MET A 95 -1.26 16.75 1.94
N LYS A 96 -2.01 17.78 1.57
CA LYS A 96 -3.42 17.97 1.97
C LYS A 96 -4.36 17.12 1.11
N LEU A 97 -4.24 15.81 1.19
CA LEU A 97 -5.15 14.91 0.48
C LEU A 97 -6.48 14.78 1.24
N PRO A 98 -7.62 14.72 0.53
CA PRO A 98 -8.90 14.44 1.17
C PRO A 98 -8.86 13.05 1.82
N HIS A 99 -9.54 12.90 2.94
CA HIS A 99 -9.72 11.58 3.55
C HIS A 99 -10.57 10.68 2.65
N PRO A 100 -10.29 9.36 2.62
CA PRO A 100 -11.16 8.41 1.93
C PRO A 100 -12.60 8.52 2.43
N HIS A 101 -13.57 8.53 1.51
CA HIS A 101 -14.98 8.73 1.85
C HIS A 101 -15.53 7.80 2.94
N LYS A 102 -15.04 6.56 2.98
CA LYS A 102 -15.49 5.53 3.93
C LYS A 102 -14.57 5.32 5.13
N ILE A 103 -13.66 6.24 5.40
CA ILE A 103 -12.67 6.03 6.48
C ILE A 103 -13.33 5.86 7.84
N ALA A 104 -14.39 6.62 8.13
CA ALA A 104 -15.10 6.54 9.40
C ALA A 104 -15.82 5.19 9.60
N GLU A 105 -16.22 4.54 8.51
CA GLU A 105 -16.86 3.21 8.55
C GLU A 105 -15.82 2.09 8.55
N ALA A 106 -14.82 2.20 7.67
CA ALA A 106 -13.82 1.16 7.45
C ALA A 106 -12.81 1.05 8.58
N LEU A 107 -12.34 2.17 9.13
CA LEU A 107 -11.30 2.17 10.15
C LEU A 107 -11.66 1.35 11.40
N PRO A 108 -12.84 1.49 12.02
CA PRO A 108 -13.20 0.67 13.17
C PRO A 108 -13.32 -0.83 12.86
N GLY A 109 -13.66 -1.18 11.61
CA GLY A 109 -13.70 -2.57 11.16
C GLY A 109 -12.28 -3.11 10.92
N ASN A 110 -11.43 -2.36 10.25
CA ASN A 110 -10.05 -2.74 9.94
C ASN A 110 -9.21 -2.92 11.21
N MET A 111 -9.41 -2.07 12.22
CA MET A 111 -8.76 -2.19 13.52
C MET A 111 -9.15 -3.48 14.28
N ARG A 112 -10.14 -4.20 13.80
CA ARG A 112 -10.62 -5.48 14.34
C ARG A 112 -10.57 -6.60 13.30
N SER A 113 -9.65 -6.51 12.35
CA SER A 113 -9.48 -7.50 11.27
C SER A 113 -10.75 -7.71 10.44
N GLY A 114 -11.45 -6.63 10.14
CA GLY A 114 -12.69 -6.66 9.35
C GLY A 114 -13.94 -7.15 10.09
N LYS A 115 -13.86 -7.40 11.40
CA LYS A 115 -15.03 -7.85 12.18
C LYS A 115 -16.05 -6.71 12.30
N PRO A 116 -17.32 -6.93 11.91
CA PRO A 116 -18.36 -5.93 12.10
C PRO A 116 -18.62 -5.67 13.58
N ARG A 117 -19.27 -4.53 13.90
CA ARG A 117 -19.80 -4.32 15.24
C ARG A 117 -20.87 -5.37 15.53
N GLU A 118 -21.00 -5.79 16.78
CA GLU A 118 -21.95 -6.87 17.19
C GLU A 118 -23.38 -6.63 16.69
N ALA A 119 -23.85 -5.39 16.67
CA ALA A 119 -25.18 -5.02 16.14
C ALA A 119 -25.34 -5.21 14.61
N GLN A 120 -24.26 -5.45 13.89
CA GLN A 120 -24.24 -5.67 12.43
C GLN A 120 -23.69 -7.05 12.06
N ALA A 121 -23.38 -7.89 13.05
CA ALA A 121 -22.87 -9.23 12.81
C ALA A 121 -23.95 -10.07 12.14
N ARG A 122 -23.69 -10.52 10.90
CA ARG A 122 -24.53 -11.53 10.27
C ARG A 122 -24.43 -12.83 11.09
N PRO A 123 -25.54 -13.54 11.31
CA PRO A 123 -25.46 -14.84 11.95
C PRO A 123 -24.50 -15.76 11.20
N ALA A 124 -23.75 -16.59 11.92
CA ALA A 124 -22.71 -17.46 11.34
C ALA A 124 -23.23 -18.39 10.22
N TRP A 125 -24.52 -18.67 10.20
CA TRP A 125 -25.19 -19.51 9.20
C TRP A 125 -25.76 -18.75 7.99
N ALA A 126 -25.73 -17.39 8.00
CA ALA A 126 -26.31 -16.62 6.91
C ALA A 126 -25.48 -16.80 5.63
N PRO A 127 -26.08 -17.28 4.53
CA PRO A 127 -25.37 -17.50 3.29
C PRO A 127 -24.80 -16.17 2.77
N VAL A 128 -23.59 -16.24 2.22
CA VAL A 128 -22.99 -15.09 1.52
C VAL A 128 -23.77 -14.89 0.23
N GLN A 129 -24.61 -13.88 0.16
CA GLN A 129 -25.21 -13.47 -1.11
C GLN A 129 -24.10 -12.86 -1.99
N ARG A 130 -23.56 -13.69 -2.90
CA ARG A 130 -22.76 -13.19 -4.01
C ARG A 130 -23.74 -12.74 -5.10
N SER A 131 -23.89 -11.44 -5.32
CA SER A 131 -24.60 -10.97 -6.50
C SER A 131 -23.65 -11.13 -7.70
N TYR A 132 -23.95 -12.08 -8.55
CA TYR A 132 -23.29 -12.25 -9.86
C TYR A 132 -24.01 -11.43 -10.94
N ALA A 133 -24.63 -10.32 -10.57
CA ALA A 133 -25.28 -9.43 -11.53
C ALA A 133 -24.24 -8.93 -12.54
N GLY A 134 -24.38 -9.37 -13.79
CA GLY A 134 -23.53 -8.94 -14.90
C GLY A 134 -22.61 -10.00 -15.51
N LEU A 135 -22.62 -11.24 -15.04
CA LEU A 135 -21.95 -12.31 -15.77
C LEU A 135 -22.88 -12.84 -16.88
N PRO A 136 -22.40 -12.96 -18.15
CA PRO A 136 -23.18 -13.61 -19.18
C PRO A 136 -23.43 -15.07 -18.82
N GLU A 137 -24.65 -15.55 -19.02
CA GLU A 137 -24.96 -16.99 -18.92
C GLU A 137 -24.04 -17.77 -19.86
N LEU A 138 -23.26 -18.68 -19.29
CA LEU A 138 -22.54 -19.65 -20.12
C LEU A 138 -23.58 -20.58 -20.74
N ALA A 139 -23.65 -20.60 -22.07
CA ALA A 139 -24.51 -21.51 -22.80
C ALA A 139 -24.15 -22.97 -22.43
N PRO A 140 -25.14 -23.84 -22.23
CA PRO A 140 -24.88 -25.26 -21.98
C PRO A 140 -24.17 -25.91 -23.18
N ALA A 141 -23.16 -26.74 -22.86
CA ALA A 141 -22.39 -27.49 -23.82
C ALA A 141 -23.24 -28.59 -24.51
#